data_7c8036ba15214a1b195e4d275aedf61a
#
_entry.id   7c8036ba15214a1b195e4d275aedf61a
#
_cell.length_a   1.000
_cell.length_b   1.000
_cell.length_c   1.000
_cell.angle_alpha   90.00
_cell.angle_beta   90.00
_cell.angle_gamma   90.00
#
_symmetry.space_group_name_H-M   'P 1'
#
loop_
_entity.id
_entity.type
_entity.pdbx_description
1 polymer ?
#
loop_
_entity_poly.entity_id
_entity_poly.type
_entity_poly.pdbx_seq_one_letter_code
_entity_poly.pdbx_strand_id
1 'polypeptide(L)'
;MWLDLNGKRMQSGNTRTMIFSCAHIVSHVSQYMTLMPGDVITTGTPPGVGMGVKPSPVFLKPGDVLTLGIRGLGEQRQKVVAYSA
;
A
#
# COMPACT_ATOMS: atom_id res chain seq x y z
N MET A 1 8.06 -1.76 -3.60
CA MET A 1 6.71 -2.34 -3.40
C MET A 1 5.93 -2.30 -4.70
N TRP A 2 5.04 -3.24 -4.88
CA TRP A 2 4.23 -3.37 -6.09
C TRP A 2 2.89 -4.01 -5.78
N LEU A 3 1.90 -3.76 -6.63
CA LEU A 3 0.59 -4.38 -6.56
C LEU A 3 0.06 -4.64 -7.96
N ASP A 4 -0.37 -5.86 -8.21
CA ASP A 4 -1.03 -6.28 -9.44
C ASP A 4 -2.51 -6.58 -9.15
N LEU A 5 -3.36 -6.14 -10.05
CA LEU A 5 -4.79 -6.48 -10.06
C LEU A 5 -5.07 -7.32 -11.31
N ASN A 6 -5.50 -8.56 -11.09
CA ASN A 6 -5.76 -9.53 -12.18
C ASN A 6 -4.58 -9.64 -13.15
N GLY A 7 -3.36 -9.64 -12.62
CA GLY A 7 -2.14 -9.75 -13.43
C GLY A 7 -1.64 -8.44 -14.05
N LYS A 8 -2.36 -7.33 -13.87
CA LYS A 8 -1.94 -6.03 -14.38
C LYS A 8 -1.32 -5.19 -13.28
N ARG A 9 -0.10 -4.66 -13.52
CA ARG A 9 0.60 -3.80 -12.58
C ARG A 9 -0.17 -2.49 -12.38
N MET A 10 -0.65 -2.25 -11.16
CA MET A 10 -1.39 -1.03 -10.79
C MET A 10 -0.52 -0.08 -9.99
N GLN A 11 0.30 -0.61 -9.08
CA GLN A 11 1.20 0.21 -8.27
C GLN A 11 2.61 -0.33 -8.34
N SER A 12 3.57 0.58 -8.44
CA SER A 12 4.99 0.28 -8.33
C SER A 12 5.67 1.48 -7.70
N GLY A 13 6.29 1.31 -6.55
CA GLY A 13 6.89 2.40 -5.81
C GLY A 13 8.13 1.98 -5.05
N ASN A 14 8.87 2.99 -4.61
CA ASN A 14 10.07 2.80 -3.82
C ASN A 14 10.12 3.86 -2.73
N THR A 15 10.57 3.49 -1.53
CA THR A 15 10.67 4.42 -0.41
C THR A 15 11.61 5.59 -0.68
N ARG A 16 12.53 5.45 -1.63
CA ARG A 16 13.43 6.56 -2.02
C ARG A 16 12.70 7.76 -2.62
N THR A 17 11.46 7.58 -3.08
CA THR A 17 10.64 8.67 -3.66
C THR A 17 9.71 9.32 -2.65
N MET A 18 9.77 8.91 -1.39
CA MET A 18 8.98 9.55 -0.32
C MET A 18 9.41 11.01 -0.15
N ILE A 19 8.44 11.89 0.10
CA ILE A 19 8.71 13.32 0.37
C ILE A 19 9.57 13.46 1.64
N PHE A 20 9.22 12.72 2.69
CA PHE A 20 10.00 12.67 3.93
C PHE A 20 10.56 11.25 4.10
N SER A 21 11.81 11.15 4.55
CA SER A 21 12.44 9.85 4.83
C SER A 21 11.78 9.16 6.02
N CYS A 22 11.95 7.85 6.12
CA CYS A 22 11.47 7.10 7.29
C CYS A 22 12.08 7.64 8.59
N ALA A 23 13.38 7.99 8.58
CA ALA A 23 14.04 8.56 9.75
C ALA A 23 13.41 9.90 10.16
N HIS A 24 13.08 10.76 9.19
CA HIS A 24 12.40 12.02 9.46
C HIS A 24 11.01 11.81 10.06
N ILE A 25 10.24 10.88 9.52
CA ILE A 25 8.89 10.56 10.01
C ILE A 25 8.95 10.05 11.46
N VAL A 26 9.84 9.12 11.75
CA VAL A 26 10.02 8.60 13.13
C VAL A 26 10.42 9.71 14.09
N SER A 27 11.37 10.56 13.70
CA SER A 27 11.80 11.70 14.51
C SER A 27 10.63 12.66 14.78
N HIS A 28 9.85 12.97 13.77
CA HIS A 28 8.70 13.89 13.91
C HIS A 28 7.63 13.33 14.84
N VAL A 29 7.19 12.09 14.59
CA VAL A 29 6.12 11.45 15.37
C VAL A 29 6.54 11.26 16.82
N SER A 30 7.79 10.93 17.09
CA SER A 30 8.31 10.73 18.45
C SER A 30 8.30 11.98 19.31
N GLN A 31 8.17 13.15 18.70
CA GLN A 31 8.01 14.42 19.45
C GLN A 31 6.63 14.55 20.09
N TYR A 32 5.63 13.84 19.58
CA TYR A 32 4.23 13.94 20.01
C TYR A 32 3.75 12.73 20.79
N MET A 33 4.42 11.58 20.63
CA MET A 33 4.05 10.34 21.31
C MET A 33 5.26 9.44 21.49
N THR A 34 5.21 8.60 22.50
CA THR A 34 6.24 7.57 22.72
C THR A 34 6.04 6.44 21.72
N LEU A 35 7.09 6.12 20.96
CA LEU A 35 7.09 4.97 20.06
C LEU A 35 7.68 3.75 20.77
N MET A 36 7.00 2.62 20.67
CA MET A 36 7.39 1.36 21.30
C MET A 36 7.73 0.31 20.24
N PRO A 37 8.58 -0.68 20.55
CA PRO A 37 8.78 -1.82 19.66
C PRO A 37 7.44 -2.47 19.31
N GLY A 38 7.22 -2.74 18.03
CA GLY A 38 5.95 -3.28 17.53
C GLY A 38 4.96 -2.25 17.02
N ASP A 39 5.19 -0.95 17.26
CA ASP A 39 4.36 0.11 16.67
C ASP A 39 4.49 0.12 15.16
N VAL A 40 3.39 0.46 14.49
CA VAL A 40 3.31 0.54 13.03
C VAL A 40 2.91 1.96 12.63
N ILE A 41 3.67 2.56 11.72
CA ILE A 41 3.36 3.85 11.13
C ILE A 41 3.00 3.64 9.66
N THR A 42 1.77 4.01 9.29
CA THR A 42 1.35 3.96 7.89
C THR A 42 1.68 5.28 7.22
N THR A 43 2.36 5.24 6.08
CA THR A 43 2.88 6.42 5.41
C THR A 43 2.15 6.72 4.09
N GLY A 44 1.02 6.08 3.86
CA GLY A 44 0.27 6.24 2.63
C GLY A 44 0.69 5.23 1.56
N THR A 45 0.33 5.52 0.32
CA THR A 45 0.46 4.59 -0.79
C THR A 45 1.11 5.27 -2.00
N PRO A 46 1.86 4.52 -2.83
CA PRO A 46 2.36 5.05 -4.10
C PRO A 46 1.21 5.29 -5.09
N PRO A 47 1.46 6.04 -6.19
CA PRO A 47 0.46 6.24 -7.24
C PRO A 47 -0.07 4.93 -7.81
N GLY A 48 -1.29 4.95 -8.34
CA GLY A 48 -1.92 3.80 -8.99
C GLY A 48 -3.13 3.25 -8.23
N VAL A 49 -3.61 3.98 -7.21
CA VAL A 49 -4.87 3.63 -6.53
C VAL A 49 -6.04 3.68 -7.50
N GLY A 50 -7.02 2.79 -7.31
CA GLY A 50 -8.16 2.66 -8.23
C GLY A 50 -8.96 3.95 -8.40
N MET A 51 -9.10 4.74 -7.34
CA MET A 51 -9.79 6.03 -7.38
C MET A 51 -9.12 7.03 -8.33
N GLY A 52 -7.81 6.93 -8.51
CA GLY A 52 -7.04 7.84 -9.36
C GLY A 52 -6.86 7.37 -10.80
N VAL A 53 -7.40 6.21 -11.18
CA VAL A 53 -7.26 5.70 -12.55
C VAL A 53 -8.05 6.58 -13.52
N LYS A 54 -7.41 6.94 -14.64
CA LYS A 54 -8.02 7.73 -15.72
C LYS A 54 -8.36 6.83 -16.91
N PRO A 55 -9.42 7.14 -17.67
CA PRO A 55 -10.35 8.27 -17.56
C PRO A 55 -11.39 8.11 -16.45
N SER A 56 -11.58 6.92 -15.90
CA SER A 56 -12.54 6.68 -14.83
C SER A 56 -11.93 5.79 -13.75
N PRO A 57 -12.33 5.98 -12.47
CA PRO A 57 -11.85 5.14 -11.38
C PRO A 57 -12.14 3.65 -11.61
N VAL A 58 -11.25 2.81 -11.08
CA VAL A 58 -11.41 1.35 -11.07
C VAL A 58 -11.51 0.89 -9.62
N PHE A 59 -12.61 0.28 -9.25
CA PHE A 59 -12.82 -0.24 -7.90
C PHE A 59 -12.81 -1.77 -7.91
N LEU A 60 -12.39 -2.35 -6.79
CA LEU A 60 -12.38 -3.79 -6.61
C LEU A 60 -13.80 -4.35 -6.63
N LYS A 61 -13.97 -5.51 -7.24
CA LYS A 61 -15.24 -6.23 -7.29
C LYS A 61 -15.02 -7.70 -6.95
N PRO A 62 -16.05 -8.41 -6.51
CA PRO A 62 -15.93 -9.85 -6.23
C PRO A 62 -15.35 -10.61 -7.43
N GLY A 63 -14.41 -11.50 -7.16
CA GLY A 63 -13.68 -12.26 -8.17
C GLY A 63 -12.31 -11.69 -8.53
N ASP A 64 -12.06 -10.42 -8.25
CA ASP A 64 -10.75 -9.83 -8.50
C ASP A 64 -9.67 -10.49 -7.64
N VAL A 65 -8.47 -10.61 -8.20
CA VAL A 65 -7.30 -11.16 -7.53
C VAL A 65 -6.23 -10.11 -7.42
N LEU A 66 -5.80 -9.85 -6.20
CA LEU A 66 -4.70 -8.95 -5.88
C LEU A 66 -3.46 -9.77 -5.57
N THR A 67 -2.35 -9.39 -6.17
CA THR A 67 -1.03 -9.88 -5.79
C THR A 67 -0.16 -8.69 -5.47
N LEU A 68 0.48 -8.69 -4.32
CA LEU A 68 1.28 -7.56 -3.89
C LEU A 68 2.52 -8.04 -3.15
N GLY A 69 3.54 -7.22 -3.17
CA GLY A 69 4.78 -7.56 -2.51
C GLY A 69 5.66 -6.36 -2.21
N ILE A 70 6.53 -6.55 -1.25
CA ILE A 70 7.58 -5.60 -0.89
C ILE A 70 8.88 -6.39 -0.84
N ARG A 71 9.90 -5.90 -1.53
CA ARG A 71 11.21 -6.55 -1.55
C ARG A 71 11.72 -6.78 -0.13
N GLY A 72 12.08 -8.02 0.19
CA GLY A 72 12.55 -8.41 1.51
C GLY A 72 11.45 -8.78 2.52
N LEU A 73 10.18 -8.54 2.20
CA LEU A 73 9.05 -8.86 3.08
C LEU A 73 8.12 -9.93 2.50
N GLY A 74 8.39 -10.38 1.27
CA GLY A 74 7.61 -11.43 0.63
C GLY A 74 6.41 -10.90 -0.17
N GLU A 75 5.50 -11.81 -0.47
CA GLU A 75 4.35 -11.55 -1.34
C GLU A 75 3.06 -12.05 -0.69
N GLN A 76 1.96 -11.39 -1.03
CA GLN A 76 0.61 -11.80 -0.65
C GLN A 76 -0.24 -11.94 -1.90
N ARG A 77 -1.20 -12.87 -1.87
CA ARG A 77 -2.21 -13.05 -2.90
C ARG A 77 -3.57 -13.13 -2.24
N GLN A 78 -4.50 -12.28 -2.67
CA GLN A 78 -5.81 -12.16 -2.07
C GLN A 78 -6.87 -12.16 -3.16
N LYS A 79 -8.02 -12.78 -2.87
CA LYS A 79 -9.18 -12.76 -3.76
C LYS A 79 -10.30 -11.96 -3.10
N VAL A 80 -10.86 -11.03 -3.85
CA VAL A 80 -11.99 -10.23 -3.38
C VAL A 80 -13.25 -11.10 -3.41
N VAL A 81 -13.97 -11.11 -2.30
CA VAL A 81 -15.25 -11.83 -2.19
C VAL A 81 -16.34 -10.86 -1.76
N ALA A 82 -17.59 -11.19 -2.08
CA ALA A 82 -18.72 -10.42 -1.59
C ALA A 82 -18.83 -10.56 -0.07
N TYR A 83 -19.28 -9.50 0.59
CA TYR A 83 -19.58 -9.56 2.03
C TYR A 83 -20.70 -10.57 2.28
N SER A 84 -20.53 -11.36 3.29
CA SER A 84 -21.50 -12.34 3.73
C SER A 84 -21.64 -12.21 5.24
N ALA A 85 -22.84 -11.95 5.70
CA ALA A 85 -23.14 -11.80 7.13
C ALA A 85 -23.21 -13.18 7.84
#